data_e2ac67833878fb2a2efb4f76190fa0c1
#
_entry.id   e2ac67833878fb2a2efb4f76190fa0c1
#
_cell.length_a   1.000
_cell.length_b   1.000
_cell.length_c   1.000
_cell.angle_alpha   90.00
_cell.angle_beta   90.00
_cell.angle_gamma   90.00
#
_symmetry.space_group_name_H-M   'P 1'
#
loop_
_entity.id
_entity.type
_entity.pdbx_description
1 polymer ?
#
loop_
_entity_poly.entity_id
_entity_poly.type
_entity_poly.pdbx_seq_one_letter_code
_entity_poly.pdbx_strand_id
1 'polypeptide(L)'
;GLSEMLKDDRIAGPMGKVDDMEPDDWDRCMAIDLTGQFNCVRLAVPLLRRSSNASIVNVSSLAGRLGFALRTPYAAAKWGVIGLMRSLAIELGPDNIRVNALLPGIVAGQRQQRVLAAKAQARGVSFEEVERSAFAGTSIKQYVSEEQLADYAVFLASRRAATVSGQAISVCGDTQMLS
;
A
#
# COMPACT_ATOMS: atom_id res chain seq x y z
N GLY A 1 -3.81 17.91 -11.46
CA GLY A 1 -4.47 17.83 -10.15
C GLY A 1 -4.42 16.41 -9.60
N LEU A 2 -5.00 16.18 -8.42
CA LEU A 2 -4.97 14.88 -7.71
C LEU A 2 -5.51 13.72 -8.58
N SER A 3 -6.49 14.00 -9.46
CA SER A 3 -7.07 13.00 -10.37
C SER A 3 -6.13 12.57 -11.49
N GLU A 4 -5.17 13.41 -11.89
CA GLU A 4 -4.15 13.05 -12.89
C GLU A 4 -2.99 12.28 -12.26
N MET A 5 -2.61 12.62 -11.03
CA MET A 5 -1.67 11.81 -10.24
C MET A 5 -2.17 10.37 -10.04
N LEU A 6 -3.48 10.18 -9.83
CA LEU A 6 -4.09 8.86 -9.61
C LEU A 6 -4.24 8.04 -10.91
N LYS A 7 -4.08 8.67 -12.10
CA LYS A 7 -4.12 7.99 -13.41
C LYS A 7 -2.76 7.52 -13.90
N ASP A 8 -1.68 7.92 -13.23
CA ASP A 8 -0.33 7.60 -13.65
C ASP A 8 0.09 6.22 -13.12
N ASP A 9 0.35 5.28 -14.02
CA ASP A 9 0.88 3.94 -13.70
C ASP A 9 2.22 4.00 -12.94
N ARG A 10 2.85 5.18 -12.88
CA ARG A 10 4.08 5.47 -12.15
C ARG A 10 3.92 5.54 -10.63
N ILE A 11 2.68 5.52 -10.08
CA ILE A 11 2.44 5.43 -8.62
C ILE A 11 2.91 4.09 -8.04
N ALA A 12 3.00 3.03 -8.86
CA ALA A 12 3.59 1.76 -8.44
C ALA A 12 5.13 1.77 -8.49
N GLY A 13 5.74 2.91 -8.80
CA GLY A 13 7.17 3.06 -9.01
C GLY A 13 7.68 2.38 -10.29
N PRO A 14 8.96 2.59 -10.63
CA PRO A 14 9.59 1.96 -11.78
C PRO A 14 9.70 0.45 -11.59
N MET A 15 9.88 -0.26 -12.71
CA MET A 15 10.12 -1.70 -12.74
C MET A 15 11.42 -1.98 -13.48
N GLY A 16 12.38 -2.62 -12.83
CA GLY A 16 13.68 -2.96 -13.39
C GLY A 16 14.62 -3.53 -12.36
N LYS A 17 15.80 -3.97 -12.79
CA LYS A 17 16.88 -4.36 -11.91
C LYS A 17 17.44 -3.12 -11.22
N VAL A 18 18.06 -3.30 -10.06
CA VAL A 18 18.57 -2.21 -9.24
C VAL A 18 19.68 -1.41 -9.95
N ASP A 19 20.49 -2.07 -10.75
CA ASP A 19 21.58 -1.48 -11.55
C ASP A 19 21.10 -0.75 -12.82
N ASP A 20 19.86 -1.00 -13.27
CA ASP A 20 19.20 -0.30 -14.38
C ASP A 20 18.26 0.82 -13.90
N MET A 21 18.19 1.09 -12.59
CA MET A 21 17.24 2.03 -12.01
C MET A 21 17.80 3.45 -11.99
N GLU A 22 17.07 4.40 -12.58
CA GLU A 22 17.47 5.80 -12.54
C GLU A 22 17.22 6.41 -11.15
N PRO A 23 18.17 7.23 -10.62
CA PRO A 23 17.99 7.90 -9.34
C PRO A 23 16.73 8.76 -9.26
N ASP A 24 16.36 9.45 -10.33
CA ASP A 24 15.16 10.28 -10.38
C ASP A 24 13.87 9.46 -10.22
N ASP A 25 13.85 8.23 -10.74
CA ASP A 25 12.71 7.31 -10.56
C ASP A 25 12.61 6.81 -9.12
N TRP A 26 13.74 6.57 -8.46
CA TRP A 26 13.79 6.27 -7.04
C TRP A 26 13.24 7.44 -6.23
N ASP A 27 13.77 8.65 -6.42
CA ASP A 27 13.38 9.85 -5.68
C ASP A 27 11.89 10.15 -5.86
N ARG A 28 11.37 10.02 -7.07
CA ARG A 28 9.96 10.21 -7.37
C ARG A 28 9.08 9.19 -6.65
N CYS A 29 9.48 7.92 -6.63
CA CYS A 29 8.75 6.86 -5.93
C CYS A 29 8.69 7.13 -4.42
N MET A 30 9.83 7.49 -3.81
CA MET A 30 9.92 7.84 -2.40
C MET A 30 9.09 9.09 -2.08
N ALA A 31 9.15 10.11 -2.93
CA ALA A 31 8.40 11.35 -2.74
C ALA A 31 6.88 11.10 -2.72
N ILE A 32 6.37 10.26 -3.63
CA ILE A 32 4.93 9.99 -3.74
C ILE A 32 4.49 9.00 -2.66
N ASP A 33 5.15 7.84 -2.57
CA ASP A 33 4.66 6.71 -1.78
C ASP A 33 4.95 6.81 -0.28
N LEU A 34 5.98 7.57 0.12
CA LEU A 34 6.35 7.73 1.53
C LEU A 34 6.25 9.18 2.00
N THR A 35 6.98 10.11 1.35
CA THR A 35 7.04 11.52 1.79
C THR A 35 5.66 12.18 1.72
N GLY A 36 4.85 11.84 0.70
CA GLY A 36 3.48 12.32 0.59
C GLY A 36 2.62 11.96 1.80
N GLN A 37 2.71 10.72 2.29
CA GLN A 37 1.98 10.29 3.49
C GLN A 37 2.47 11.03 4.75
N PHE A 38 3.79 11.16 4.92
CA PHE A 38 4.37 11.94 6.01
C PHE A 38 3.85 13.39 6.00
N ASN A 39 3.84 14.06 4.85
CA ASN A 39 3.37 15.44 4.75
C ASN A 39 1.88 15.57 5.10
N CYS A 40 1.03 14.64 4.67
CA CYS A 40 -0.38 14.62 5.04
C CYS A 40 -0.55 14.48 6.56
N VAL A 41 0.16 13.53 7.17
CA VAL A 41 0.08 13.29 8.63
C VAL A 41 0.56 14.51 9.40
N ARG A 42 1.73 15.06 9.05
CA ARG A 42 2.31 16.23 9.71
C ARG A 42 1.35 17.42 9.76
N LEU A 43 0.59 17.63 8.68
CA LEU A 43 -0.38 18.72 8.60
C LEU A 43 -1.70 18.39 9.30
N ALA A 44 -2.09 17.11 9.37
CA ALA A 44 -3.34 16.67 9.97
C ALA A 44 -3.27 16.58 11.51
N VAL A 45 -2.12 16.24 12.09
CA VAL A 45 -1.96 15.99 13.54
C VAL A 45 -2.50 17.14 14.42
N PRO A 46 -2.22 18.44 14.16
CA PRO A 46 -2.77 19.51 14.99
C PRO A 46 -4.32 19.54 15.02
N LEU A 47 -4.96 19.12 13.92
CA LEU A 47 -6.42 19.02 13.83
C LEU A 47 -6.92 17.76 14.52
N LEU A 48 -6.22 16.64 14.36
CA LEU A 48 -6.57 15.35 14.97
C LEU A 48 -6.55 15.40 16.50
N ARG A 49 -5.63 16.16 17.10
CA ARG A 49 -5.58 16.40 18.56
C ARG A 49 -6.87 17.01 19.12
N ARG A 50 -7.68 17.64 18.28
CA ARG A 50 -8.97 18.26 18.66
C ARG A 50 -10.14 17.28 18.51
N SER A 51 -9.92 16.09 17.98
CA SER A 51 -10.96 15.09 17.74
C SER A 51 -11.11 14.16 18.94
N SER A 52 -12.33 13.81 19.28
CA SER A 52 -12.65 12.79 20.30
C SER A 52 -12.52 11.35 19.79
N ASN A 53 -12.20 11.14 18.49
CA ASN A 53 -12.03 9.83 17.87
C ASN A 53 -11.04 9.93 16.70
N ALA A 54 -9.79 10.32 17.00
CA ALA A 54 -8.76 10.50 16.00
C ALA A 54 -8.19 9.15 15.53
N SER A 55 -8.05 8.98 14.23
CA SER A 55 -7.46 7.80 13.60
C SER A 55 -6.74 8.17 12.31
N ILE A 56 -5.56 7.60 12.12
CA ILE A 56 -4.77 7.66 10.89
C ILE A 56 -4.71 6.24 10.34
N VAL A 57 -5.10 6.09 9.08
CA VAL A 57 -5.00 4.83 8.35
C VAL A 57 -4.09 5.04 7.15
N ASN A 58 -2.85 4.60 7.25
CA ASN A 58 -1.89 4.61 6.16
C ASN A 58 -2.19 3.46 5.18
N VAL A 59 -1.98 3.70 3.88
CA VAL A 59 -2.07 2.64 2.88
C VAL A 59 -0.67 2.28 2.42
N SER A 60 -0.19 1.11 2.89
CA SER A 60 1.03 0.49 2.43
C SER A 60 0.73 -0.52 1.31
N SER A 61 1.34 -1.67 1.34
CA SER A 61 1.18 -2.79 0.41
C SER A 61 1.75 -4.03 1.07
N LEU A 62 1.49 -5.20 0.53
CA LEU A 62 2.27 -6.39 0.84
C LEU A 62 3.77 -6.21 0.55
N ALA A 63 4.15 -5.36 -0.41
CA ALA A 63 5.53 -4.96 -0.66
C ALA A 63 6.18 -4.22 0.53
N GLY A 64 5.40 -3.76 1.51
CA GLY A 64 5.88 -3.25 2.82
C GLY A 64 6.10 -4.34 3.87
N ARG A 65 5.94 -5.61 3.51
CA ARG A 65 6.13 -6.77 4.40
C ARG A 65 6.92 -7.90 3.74
N LEU A 66 6.85 -8.01 2.42
CA LEU A 66 7.53 -9.02 1.61
C LEU A 66 8.53 -8.35 0.67
N GLY A 67 9.57 -9.07 0.28
CA GLY A 67 10.44 -8.64 -0.81
C GLY A 67 9.67 -8.62 -2.13
N PHE A 68 9.97 -7.65 -3.00
CA PHE A 68 9.36 -7.56 -4.32
C PHE A 68 10.46 -7.32 -5.36
N ALA A 69 10.82 -8.38 -6.05
CA ALA A 69 11.86 -8.32 -7.08
C ALA A 69 11.49 -7.32 -8.18
N LEU A 70 12.48 -6.62 -8.72
CA LEU A 70 12.33 -5.61 -9.76
C LEU A 70 11.47 -4.37 -9.36
N ARG A 71 11.13 -4.22 -8.08
CA ARG A 71 10.32 -3.14 -7.52
C ARG A 71 10.96 -2.52 -6.29
N THR A 72 12.29 -2.43 -6.27
CA THR A 72 13.08 -1.98 -5.12
C THR A 72 12.62 -0.64 -4.55
N PRO A 73 12.41 0.44 -5.33
CA PRO A 73 11.96 1.72 -4.78
C PRO A 73 10.58 1.63 -4.13
N TYR A 74 9.65 0.93 -4.80
CA TYR A 74 8.31 0.75 -4.27
C TYR A 74 8.31 -0.04 -2.96
N ALA A 75 9.05 -1.16 -2.91
CA ALA A 75 9.17 -1.95 -1.69
C ALA A 75 9.79 -1.12 -0.55
N ALA A 76 10.88 -0.38 -0.82
CA ALA A 76 11.53 0.49 0.16
C ALA A 76 10.55 1.55 0.71
N ALA A 77 9.80 2.23 -0.16
CA ALA A 77 8.80 3.22 0.25
C ALA A 77 7.70 2.58 1.11
N LYS A 78 7.17 1.41 0.71
CA LYS A 78 6.07 0.73 1.43
C LYS A 78 6.52 0.13 2.77
N TRP A 79 7.76 -0.34 2.89
CA TRP A 79 8.38 -0.65 4.19
C TRP A 79 8.56 0.61 5.04
N GLY A 80 8.99 1.73 4.43
CA GLY A 80 9.09 3.02 5.08
C GLY A 80 7.76 3.49 5.68
N VAL A 81 6.63 3.26 5.00
CA VAL A 81 5.28 3.55 5.53
C VAL A 81 4.99 2.75 6.80
N ILE A 82 5.43 1.49 6.90
CA ILE A 82 5.24 0.70 8.12
C ILE A 82 6.09 1.24 9.27
N GLY A 83 7.35 1.63 9.00
CA GLY A 83 8.20 2.29 10.00
C GLY A 83 7.60 3.61 10.48
N LEU A 84 7.15 4.46 9.55
CA LEU A 84 6.46 5.71 9.85
C LEU A 84 5.22 5.46 10.71
N MET A 85 4.33 4.55 10.32
CA MET A 85 3.12 4.20 11.06
C MET A 85 3.41 3.77 12.48
N ARG A 86 4.39 2.87 12.69
CA ARG A 86 4.74 2.37 14.03
C ARG A 86 5.29 3.47 14.94
N SER A 87 6.16 4.33 14.41
CA SER A 87 6.71 5.47 15.16
C SER A 87 5.60 6.44 15.56
N LEU A 88 4.74 6.80 14.61
CA LEU A 88 3.59 7.68 14.87
C LEU A 88 2.59 7.09 15.87
N ALA A 89 2.38 5.77 15.87
CA ALA A 89 1.48 5.12 16.83
C ALA A 89 1.97 5.29 18.28
N ILE A 90 3.29 5.26 18.50
CA ILE A 90 3.91 5.50 19.82
C ILE A 90 3.86 6.99 20.15
N GLU A 91 4.28 7.84 19.22
CA GLU A 91 4.38 9.30 19.39
C GLU A 91 3.03 9.95 19.69
N LEU A 92 1.98 9.54 18.97
CA LEU A 92 0.65 10.15 19.03
C LEU A 92 -0.32 9.42 19.98
N GLY A 93 0.09 8.27 20.52
CA GLY A 93 -0.71 7.50 21.50
C GLY A 93 -1.12 8.32 22.71
N PRO A 94 -0.23 9.13 23.36
CA PRO A 94 -0.61 10.02 24.47
C PRO A 94 -1.69 11.05 24.11
N ASP A 95 -1.82 11.41 22.83
CA ASP A 95 -2.88 12.29 22.32
C ASP A 95 -4.18 11.51 21.96
N ASN A 96 -4.26 10.21 22.25
CA ASN A 96 -5.36 9.31 21.84
C ASN A 96 -5.59 9.27 20.30
N ILE A 97 -4.55 9.48 19.52
CA ILE A 97 -4.57 9.33 18.06
C ILE A 97 -4.07 7.93 17.70
N ARG A 98 -4.94 7.11 17.17
CA ARG A 98 -4.60 5.76 16.71
C ARG A 98 -3.99 5.80 15.32
N VAL A 99 -2.95 5.03 15.06
CA VAL A 99 -2.26 4.98 13.77
C VAL A 99 -2.09 3.54 13.34
N ASN A 100 -2.64 3.18 12.18
CA ASN A 100 -2.56 1.83 11.62
C ASN A 100 -2.22 1.89 10.13
N ALA A 101 -1.86 0.77 9.56
CA ALA A 101 -1.63 0.62 8.12
C ALA A 101 -2.41 -0.56 7.55
N LEU A 102 -2.99 -0.38 6.36
CA LEU A 102 -3.53 -1.45 5.53
C LEU A 102 -2.48 -1.88 4.50
N LEU A 103 -2.35 -3.19 4.31
CA LEU A 103 -1.45 -3.81 3.34
C LEU A 103 -2.29 -4.62 2.35
N PRO A 104 -2.81 -3.97 1.29
CA PRO A 104 -3.56 -4.67 0.26
C PRO A 104 -2.70 -5.68 -0.49
N GLY A 105 -3.31 -6.81 -0.85
CA GLY A 105 -2.78 -7.76 -1.82
C GLY A 105 -3.15 -7.37 -3.26
N ILE A 106 -3.57 -8.36 -4.06
CA ILE A 106 -4.00 -8.14 -5.44
C ILE A 106 -5.44 -7.63 -5.40
N VAL A 107 -5.60 -6.33 -5.62
CA VAL A 107 -6.90 -5.65 -5.57
C VAL A 107 -7.59 -5.75 -6.93
N ALA A 108 -8.89 -6.12 -6.93
CA ALA A 108 -9.71 -6.09 -8.14
C ALA A 108 -9.80 -4.66 -8.72
N GLY A 109 -9.97 -4.55 -10.03
CA GLY A 109 -10.19 -3.26 -10.68
C GLY A 109 -9.55 -3.16 -12.06
N GLN A 110 -9.96 -2.14 -12.81
CA GLN A 110 -9.50 -1.92 -14.19
C GLN A 110 -7.98 -1.78 -14.30
N ARG A 111 -7.33 -1.17 -13.29
CA ARG A 111 -5.87 -1.02 -13.26
C ARG A 111 -5.19 -2.39 -13.23
N GLN A 112 -5.64 -3.28 -12.34
CA GLN A 112 -5.06 -4.62 -12.22
C GLN A 112 -5.25 -5.42 -13.50
N GLN A 113 -6.43 -5.34 -14.11
CA GLN A 113 -6.70 -5.99 -15.40
C GLN A 113 -5.75 -5.49 -16.49
N ARG A 114 -5.52 -4.17 -16.60
CA ARG A 114 -4.57 -3.60 -17.56
C ARG A 114 -3.14 -4.07 -17.32
N VAL A 115 -2.70 -4.13 -16.05
CA VAL A 115 -1.36 -4.61 -15.68
C VAL A 115 -1.17 -6.08 -16.08
N LEU A 116 -2.16 -6.94 -15.79
CA LEU A 116 -2.09 -8.36 -16.16
C LEU A 116 -2.13 -8.55 -17.69
N ALA A 117 -2.99 -7.81 -18.39
CA ALA A 117 -3.06 -7.86 -19.86
C ALA A 117 -1.74 -7.42 -20.51
N ALA A 118 -1.11 -6.35 -20.01
CA ALA A 118 0.20 -5.91 -20.51
C ALA A 118 1.30 -6.97 -20.26
N LYS A 119 1.29 -7.60 -19.09
CA LYS A 119 2.21 -8.71 -18.78
C LYS A 119 1.98 -9.92 -19.69
N ALA A 120 0.72 -10.26 -19.98
CA ALA A 120 0.36 -11.35 -20.88
C ALA A 120 0.89 -11.10 -22.30
N GLN A 121 0.67 -9.90 -22.80
CA GLN A 121 1.18 -9.49 -24.12
C GLN A 121 2.72 -9.52 -24.18
N ALA A 122 3.40 -8.97 -23.17
CA ALA A 122 4.87 -8.92 -23.11
C ALA A 122 5.51 -10.32 -23.02
N ARG A 123 4.82 -11.29 -22.41
CA ARG A 123 5.31 -12.68 -22.26
C ARG A 123 4.83 -13.61 -23.38
N GLY A 124 3.89 -13.19 -24.22
CA GLY A 124 3.30 -14.05 -25.26
C GLY A 124 2.47 -15.20 -24.71
N VAL A 125 1.82 -15.02 -23.55
CA VAL A 125 1.00 -16.02 -22.86
C VAL A 125 -0.42 -15.49 -22.66
N SER A 126 -1.36 -16.36 -22.23
CA SER A 126 -2.74 -15.93 -21.98
C SER A 126 -2.87 -15.06 -20.73
N PHE A 127 -3.98 -14.29 -20.66
CA PHE A 127 -4.32 -13.51 -19.47
C PHE A 127 -4.50 -14.43 -18.24
N GLU A 128 -5.19 -15.56 -18.41
CA GLU A 128 -5.46 -16.53 -17.36
C GLU A 128 -4.17 -17.17 -16.81
N GLU A 129 -3.17 -17.35 -17.65
CA GLU A 129 -1.87 -17.86 -17.22
C GLU A 129 -1.13 -16.85 -16.34
N VAL A 130 -1.13 -15.56 -16.73
CA VAL A 130 -0.54 -14.49 -15.92
C VAL A 130 -1.30 -14.29 -14.61
N GLU A 131 -2.63 -14.33 -14.66
CA GLU A 131 -3.48 -14.22 -13.47
C GLU A 131 -3.21 -15.37 -12.50
N ARG A 132 -3.17 -16.61 -12.98
CA ARG A 132 -2.82 -17.80 -12.18
C ARG A 132 -1.44 -17.67 -11.55
N SER A 133 -0.47 -17.17 -12.31
CA SER A 133 0.88 -16.92 -11.83
C SER A 133 0.89 -15.85 -10.72
N ALA A 134 0.11 -14.79 -10.86
CA ALA A 134 -0.01 -13.73 -9.85
C ALA A 134 -0.54 -14.27 -8.51
N PHE A 135 -1.45 -15.24 -8.56
CA PHE A 135 -1.99 -15.89 -7.35
C PHE A 135 -1.18 -17.10 -6.87
N ALA A 136 -0.09 -17.48 -7.54
CA ALA A 136 0.67 -18.70 -7.18
C ALA A 136 1.13 -18.70 -5.71
N GLY A 137 1.60 -17.54 -5.22
CA GLY A 137 2.07 -17.36 -3.85
C GLY A 137 0.98 -16.98 -2.83
N THR A 138 -0.31 -17.12 -3.15
CA THR A 138 -1.43 -16.71 -2.28
C THR A 138 -2.23 -17.96 -1.85
N SER A 139 -2.66 -18.05 -0.60
CA SER A 139 -3.46 -19.19 -0.10
C SER A 139 -4.90 -19.13 -0.63
N ILE A 140 -5.57 -17.98 -0.49
CA ILE A 140 -6.91 -17.74 -1.03
C ILE A 140 -6.77 -17.09 -2.41
N LYS A 141 -7.04 -17.86 -3.48
CA LYS A 141 -6.88 -17.45 -4.89
C LYS A 141 -8.00 -16.50 -5.35
N GLN A 142 -8.16 -15.39 -4.66
CA GLN A 142 -9.19 -14.39 -4.94
C GLN A 142 -8.62 -12.98 -4.89
N TYR A 143 -9.17 -12.10 -5.70
CA TYR A 143 -8.89 -10.67 -5.60
C TYR A 143 -9.44 -10.12 -4.28
N VAL A 144 -8.72 -9.16 -3.72
CA VAL A 144 -9.27 -8.29 -2.68
C VAL A 144 -10.19 -7.28 -3.35
N SER A 145 -11.40 -7.09 -2.84
CA SER A 145 -12.29 -6.06 -3.37
C SER A 145 -12.01 -4.69 -2.75
N GLU A 146 -12.40 -3.63 -3.47
CA GLU A 146 -12.27 -2.26 -2.97
C GLU A 146 -13.15 -2.05 -1.72
N GLU A 147 -14.32 -2.69 -1.68
CA GLU A 147 -15.24 -2.68 -0.53
C GLU A 147 -14.61 -3.32 0.70
N GLN A 148 -13.92 -4.45 0.56
CA GLN A 148 -13.21 -5.08 1.69
C GLN A 148 -12.17 -4.14 2.30
N LEU A 149 -11.43 -3.41 1.47
CA LEU A 149 -10.46 -2.42 1.96
C LEU A 149 -11.15 -1.23 2.63
N ALA A 150 -12.26 -0.75 2.08
CA ALA A 150 -13.06 0.32 2.65
C ALA A 150 -13.64 -0.07 4.01
N ASP A 151 -14.15 -1.30 4.14
CA ASP A 151 -14.70 -1.82 5.41
C ASP A 151 -13.62 -1.85 6.52
N TYR A 152 -12.41 -2.31 6.19
CA TYR A 152 -11.29 -2.26 7.15
C TYR A 152 -10.91 -0.82 7.51
N ALA A 153 -10.88 0.08 6.55
CA ALA A 153 -10.57 1.49 6.82
C ALA A 153 -11.63 2.14 7.72
N VAL A 154 -12.91 1.89 7.44
CA VAL A 154 -14.05 2.38 8.26
C VAL A 154 -14.00 1.77 9.66
N PHE A 155 -13.74 0.46 9.79
CA PHE A 155 -13.57 -0.17 11.11
C PHE A 155 -12.45 0.51 11.90
N LEU A 156 -11.26 0.67 11.31
CA LEU A 156 -10.10 1.29 11.96
C LEU A 156 -10.34 2.77 12.32
N ALA A 157 -11.14 3.49 11.53
CA ALA A 157 -11.53 4.86 11.83
C ALA A 157 -12.61 4.97 12.91
N SER A 158 -13.36 3.91 13.18
CA SER A 158 -14.48 3.89 14.11
C SER A 158 -14.05 3.74 15.58
N ARG A 159 -14.97 4.05 16.51
CA ARG A 159 -14.79 3.79 17.96
C ARG A 159 -14.68 2.31 18.31
N ARG A 160 -15.12 1.40 17.42
CA ARG A 160 -15.00 -0.05 17.63
C ARG A 160 -13.55 -0.52 17.65
N ALA A 161 -12.63 0.25 17.04
CA ALA A 161 -11.19 0.02 17.02
C ALA A 161 -10.42 0.85 18.06
N ALA A 162 -11.05 1.24 19.19
CA ALA A 162 -10.49 2.18 20.15
C ALA A 162 -9.11 1.79 20.73
N THR A 163 -8.81 0.51 20.78
CA THR A 163 -7.51 -0.02 21.28
C THR A 163 -6.63 -0.59 20.15
N VAL A 164 -7.02 -0.41 18.89
CA VAL A 164 -6.25 -0.89 17.72
C VAL A 164 -5.36 0.24 17.24
N SER A 165 -4.06 0.18 17.55
CA SER A 165 -3.03 1.12 17.12
C SER A 165 -1.71 0.39 16.87
N GLY A 166 -0.87 0.92 15.99
CA GLY A 166 0.42 0.34 15.62
C GLY A 166 0.33 -0.96 14.81
N GLN A 167 -0.84 -1.26 14.20
CA GLN A 167 -1.05 -2.51 13.48
C GLN A 167 -0.85 -2.33 11.97
N ALA A 168 -0.14 -3.32 11.38
CA ALA A 168 0.00 -3.49 9.94
C ALA A 168 -0.89 -4.66 9.50
N ILE A 169 -2.06 -4.34 8.94
CA ILE A 169 -3.13 -5.30 8.67
C ILE A 169 -3.09 -5.69 7.19
N SER A 170 -2.76 -6.94 6.91
CA SER A 170 -2.77 -7.48 5.56
C SER A 170 -4.19 -7.90 5.16
N VAL A 171 -4.65 -7.44 4.00
CA VAL A 171 -5.88 -7.85 3.34
C VAL A 171 -5.48 -8.41 1.99
N CYS A 172 -5.16 -9.70 1.91
CA CYS A 172 -4.36 -10.22 0.81
C CYS A 172 -4.56 -11.70 0.45
N GLY A 173 -5.52 -12.39 1.09
CA GLY A 173 -5.70 -13.82 0.87
C GLY A 173 -4.51 -14.68 1.32
N ASP A 174 -3.73 -14.19 2.31
CA ASP A 174 -2.50 -14.84 2.79
C ASP A 174 -1.47 -15.05 1.67
N THR A 175 -1.06 -13.95 1.06
CA THR A 175 0.05 -13.97 0.08
C THR A 175 1.39 -14.13 0.79
N GLN A 176 2.15 -15.13 0.40
CA GLN A 176 3.44 -15.52 0.98
C GLN A 176 4.63 -14.98 0.15
N MET A 177 4.42 -14.68 -1.12
CA MET A 177 5.46 -14.25 -2.05
C MET A 177 4.88 -13.31 -3.12
N LEU A 178 5.65 -12.28 -3.50
CA LEU A 178 5.35 -11.37 -4.61
C LEU A 178 6.20 -11.74 -5.84
N SER A 179 5.56 -11.79 -7.02
CA SER A 179 6.18 -12.14 -8.32
C SER A 179 5.93 -11.08 -9.40
#